data_46dc12d333c6d9583e28f87c91dc30d3
#
_entry.id   46dc12d333c6d9583e28f87c91dc30d3
#
_cell.length_a   1.000
_cell.length_b   1.000
_cell.length_c   1.000
_cell.angle_alpha   90.00
_cell.angle_beta   90.00
_cell.angle_gamma   90.00
#
_symmetry.space_group_name_H-M   'P 1'
#
loop_
_entity.id
_entity.type
_entity.pdbx_description
1 polymer ?
#
loop_
_entity_poly.entity_id
_entity_poly.type
_entity_poly.pdbx_seq_one_letter_code
_entity_poly.pdbx_strand_id
1 'polypeptide(L)'
;FRAHFGDQVAVLHSGLSDGERYDAWRQLRAGERRIAVGARSALFAPLEELGVVVVDEEHDSSYKQSEAPRYLARDLAVVRARAAGAVCVLGSATPSLESRHNAREGKFRHLVLPERVGGATLPEVAVVDLRTPEQGGAPAGGASGGRGGRVLSPELVEAVDLRLERGEQVILLLNRRGYSSFVQCRECGEVEQCRNCSISLTYHRTTQRIVCHHCRFEAPAPSRCPRCGADDLSFRGLGTEQVERVTAETFPG
;
A
#
# COMPACT_ATOMS: atom_id res chain seq x y z
N PHE A 1 6.36 -4.29 24.44
CA PHE A 1 6.44 -5.66 24.99
C PHE A 1 7.47 -5.74 26.12
N ARG A 2 8.75 -5.38 25.91
CA ARG A 2 9.77 -5.47 26.98
C ARG A 2 9.42 -4.67 28.24
N ALA A 3 8.82 -3.49 28.09
CA ALA A 3 8.37 -2.69 29.25
C ALA A 3 7.32 -3.41 30.10
N HIS A 4 6.58 -4.35 29.53
CA HIS A 4 5.50 -5.07 30.19
C HIS A 4 5.90 -6.48 30.66
N PHE A 5 6.67 -7.20 29.84
CA PHE A 5 7.03 -8.60 30.06
C PHE A 5 8.51 -8.82 30.40
N GLY A 6 9.30 -7.74 30.47
CA GLY A 6 10.72 -7.78 30.86
C GLY A 6 11.56 -8.70 29.99
N ASP A 7 12.39 -9.50 30.64
CA ASP A 7 13.36 -10.42 30.00
C ASP A 7 12.73 -11.67 29.38
N GLN A 8 11.42 -11.88 29.55
CA GLN A 8 10.70 -12.98 28.92
C GLN A 8 10.60 -12.82 27.38
N VAL A 9 10.92 -11.63 26.85
CA VAL A 9 10.74 -11.30 25.42
C VAL A 9 12.04 -11.46 24.64
N ALA A 10 12.02 -12.33 23.64
CA ALA A 10 13.00 -12.37 22.56
C ALA A 10 12.45 -11.61 21.34
N VAL A 11 13.21 -10.64 20.84
CA VAL A 11 12.87 -9.89 19.62
C VAL A 11 13.64 -10.47 18.44
N LEU A 12 12.92 -10.82 17.36
CA LEU A 12 13.47 -11.47 16.17
C LEU A 12 13.23 -10.56 14.96
N HIS A 13 14.27 -9.92 14.44
CA HIS A 13 14.19 -9.07 13.24
C HIS A 13 15.44 -9.22 12.36
N SER A 14 15.37 -8.74 11.13
CA SER A 14 16.45 -8.86 10.14
C SER A 14 17.72 -8.08 10.47
N GLY A 15 17.65 -7.09 11.35
CA GLY A 15 18.79 -6.29 11.80
C GLY A 15 19.62 -6.94 12.91
N LEU A 16 19.24 -8.12 13.40
CA LEU A 16 20.06 -8.88 14.34
C LEU A 16 21.27 -9.50 13.62
N SER A 17 22.43 -9.48 14.24
CA SER A 17 23.58 -10.31 13.84
C SER A 17 23.24 -11.80 13.97
N ASP A 18 24.02 -12.64 13.30
CA ASP A 18 23.80 -14.11 13.37
C ASP A 18 23.98 -14.63 14.79
N GLY A 19 24.93 -14.08 15.57
CA GLY A 19 25.13 -14.42 16.97
C GLY A 19 23.92 -14.07 17.86
N GLU A 20 23.41 -12.84 17.74
CA GLU A 20 22.24 -12.40 18.52
C GLU A 20 20.99 -13.23 18.15
N ARG A 21 20.84 -13.58 16.87
CA ARG A 21 19.76 -14.43 16.39
C ARG A 21 19.88 -15.84 16.96
N TYR A 22 21.08 -16.41 16.95
CA TYR A 22 21.35 -17.73 17.52
C TYR A 22 21.06 -17.75 19.03
N ASP A 23 21.51 -16.74 19.78
CA ASP A 23 21.25 -16.65 21.22
C ASP A 23 19.76 -16.52 21.54
N ALA A 24 19.04 -15.69 20.79
CA ALA A 24 17.60 -15.55 20.94
C ALA A 24 16.87 -16.89 20.69
N TRP A 25 17.27 -17.64 19.65
CA TRP A 25 16.71 -18.94 19.33
C TRP A 25 17.03 -19.97 20.39
N ARG A 26 18.24 -20.01 20.88
CA ARG A 26 18.69 -20.90 21.96
C ARG A 26 17.86 -20.67 23.24
N GLN A 27 17.71 -19.40 23.62
CA GLN A 27 16.97 -19.01 24.82
C GLN A 27 15.46 -19.36 24.71
N LEU A 28 14.86 -19.17 23.54
CA LEU A 28 13.49 -19.56 23.28
C LEU A 28 13.31 -21.09 23.36
N ARG A 29 14.23 -21.84 22.74
CA ARG A 29 14.21 -23.29 22.76
C ARG A 29 14.43 -23.88 24.15
N ALA A 30 15.30 -23.26 24.96
CA ALA A 30 15.56 -23.68 26.35
C ALA A 30 14.44 -23.25 27.32
N GLY A 31 13.41 -22.51 26.84
CA GLY A 31 12.37 -21.97 27.72
C GLY A 31 12.82 -20.83 28.64
N GLU A 32 14.08 -20.35 28.48
CA GLU A 32 14.60 -19.20 29.21
C GLU A 32 13.82 -17.91 28.87
N ARG A 33 13.32 -17.82 27.62
CA ARG A 33 12.38 -16.82 27.15
C ARG A 33 11.13 -17.49 26.60
N ARG A 34 9.97 -16.93 26.92
CA ARG A 34 8.68 -17.54 26.58
C ARG A 34 7.87 -16.75 25.55
N ILE A 35 8.32 -15.59 25.15
CA ILE A 35 7.64 -14.71 24.21
C ILE A 35 8.59 -14.37 23.07
N ALA A 36 8.22 -14.74 21.85
CA ALA A 36 8.89 -14.32 20.63
C ALA A 36 8.10 -13.19 19.96
N VAL A 37 8.73 -12.03 19.71
CA VAL A 37 8.15 -10.91 18.97
C VAL A 37 9.03 -10.63 17.77
N GLY A 38 8.43 -10.47 16.60
CA GLY A 38 9.21 -10.18 15.41
C GLY A 38 8.36 -10.13 14.15
N ALA A 39 9.03 -9.98 13.01
CA ALA A 39 8.42 -10.02 11.71
C ALA A 39 8.00 -11.45 11.33
N ARG A 40 7.59 -11.65 10.11
CA ARG A 40 7.13 -12.93 9.52
C ARG A 40 7.92 -14.18 9.96
N SER A 41 9.25 -14.08 10.04
CA SER A 41 10.13 -15.20 10.43
C SER A 41 10.00 -15.60 11.91
N ALA A 42 9.48 -14.74 12.78
CA ALA A 42 9.23 -15.08 14.18
C ALA A 42 8.21 -16.20 14.34
N LEU A 43 7.39 -16.45 13.33
CA LEU A 43 6.49 -17.58 13.29
C LEU A 43 7.20 -18.93 13.48
N PHE A 44 8.47 -19.06 13.12
CA PHE A 44 9.26 -20.29 13.24
C PHE A 44 10.06 -20.37 14.54
N ALA A 45 9.87 -19.43 15.48
CA ALA A 45 10.57 -19.47 16.78
C ALA A 45 10.37 -20.81 17.49
N PRO A 46 11.43 -21.41 18.07
CA PRO A 46 11.37 -22.77 18.64
C PRO A 46 10.77 -22.77 20.05
N LEU A 47 9.49 -22.43 20.15
CA LEU A 47 8.71 -22.51 21.37
C LEU A 47 8.09 -23.92 21.48
N GLU A 48 8.49 -24.70 22.51
CA GLU A 48 8.00 -26.04 22.72
C GLU A 48 6.56 -26.07 23.23
N GLU A 49 6.25 -25.19 24.20
CA GLU A 49 4.92 -25.05 24.78
C GLU A 49 4.19 -23.82 24.20
N LEU A 50 3.82 -23.89 22.93
CA LEU A 50 3.13 -22.80 22.26
C LEU A 50 1.66 -22.72 22.73
N GLY A 51 1.29 -21.65 23.43
CA GLY A 51 -0.07 -21.41 23.92
C GLY A 51 -0.87 -20.44 23.03
N VAL A 52 -0.20 -19.45 22.42
CA VAL A 52 -0.86 -18.45 21.58
C VAL A 52 0.05 -17.96 20.46
N VAL A 53 -0.55 -17.73 19.30
CA VAL A 53 0.07 -17.02 18.18
C VAL A 53 -0.78 -15.78 17.87
N VAL A 54 -0.16 -14.61 17.88
CA VAL A 54 -0.83 -13.35 17.51
C VAL A 54 -0.25 -12.84 16.20
N VAL A 55 -1.10 -12.57 15.23
CA VAL A 55 -0.76 -11.95 13.95
C VAL A 55 -1.46 -10.61 13.91
N ASP A 56 -0.70 -9.54 14.08
CA ASP A 56 -1.21 -8.18 13.99
C ASP A 56 -1.21 -7.70 12.55
N GLU A 57 -2.18 -6.85 12.17
CA GLU A 57 -2.41 -6.40 10.79
C GLU A 57 -2.37 -7.57 9.78
N GLU A 58 -3.15 -8.63 10.06
CA GLU A 58 -3.12 -9.92 9.33
C GLU A 58 -3.32 -9.80 7.82
N HIS A 59 -3.91 -8.69 7.37
CA HIS A 59 -4.17 -8.39 5.97
C HIS A 59 -2.94 -7.90 5.20
N ASP A 60 -1.86 -7.54 5.91
CA ASP A 60 -0.67 -6.94 5.28
C ASP A 60 0.03 -7.93 4.34
N SER A 61 0.34 -7.45 3.14
CA SER A 61 1.00 -8.24 2.09
C SER A 61 2.43 -8.67 2.45
N SER A 62 3.07 -8.04 3.44
CA SER A 62 4.40 -8.41 3.94
C SER A 62 4.45 -9.80 4.55
N TYR A 63 3.31 -10.36 4.97
CA TYR A 63 3.21 -11.74 5.44
C TYR A 63 3.39 -12.79 4.33
N LYS A 64 3.34 -12.38 3.06
CA LYS A 64 3.57 -13.26 1.92
C LYS A 64 5.07 -13.35 1.59
N GLN A 65 5.63 -14.57 1.69
CA GLN A 65 6.98 -14.87 1.22
C GLN A 65 6.99 -15.04 -0.30
N SER A 66 7.75 -14.19 -1.00
CA SER A 66 7.88 -14.23 -2.47
C SER A 66 8.92 -15.24 -2.94
N GLU A 67 9.96 -15.47 -2.13
CA GLU A 67 11.05 -16.40 -2.41
C GLU A 67 10.74 -17.81 -1.89
N ALA A 68 11.43 -18.80 -2.41
CA ALA A 68 11.26 -20.18 -1.97
C ALA A 68 11.88 -20.39 -0.57
N PRO A 69 11.20 -21.15 0.32
CA PRO A 69 9.84 -21.68 0.17
C PRO A 69 8.77 -20.59 0.28
N ARG A 70 7.84 -20.58 -0.67
CA ARG A 70 6.74 -19.61 -0.68
C ARG A 70 5.67 -20.01 0.34
N TYR A 71 5.30 -19.07 1.21
CA TYR A 71 4.23 -19.25 2.19
C TYR A 71 3.55 -17.92 2.53
N LEU A 72 2.38 -18.02 3.12
CA LEU A 72 1.68 -16.91 3.75
C LEU A 72 1.73 -17.13 5.27
N ALA A 73 2.45 -16.26 5.98
CA ALA A 73 2.70 -16.46 7.41
C ALA A 73 1.42 -16.45 8.25
N ARG A 74 0.42 -15.66 7.86
CA ARG A 74 -0.92 -15.67 8.47
C ARG A 74 -1.52 -17.09 8.45
N ASP A 75 -1.55 -17.74 7.31
CA ASP A 75 -2.14 -19.07 7.17
C ASP A 75 -1.31 -20.13 7.91
N LEU A 76 0.01 -20.03 7.85
CA LEU A 76 0.89 -20.90 8.62
C LEU A 76 0.77 -20.71 10.13
N ALA A 77 0.45 -19.48 10.61
CA ALA A 77 0.18 -19.21 12.02
C ALA A 77 -1.03 -20.02 12.51
N VAL A 78 -2.10 -20.05 11.72
CA VAL A 78 -3.29 -20.85 12.01
C VAL A 78 -2.96 -22.34 12.04
N VAL A 79 -2.21 -22.85 11.04
CA VAL A 79 -1.79 -24.25 10.97
C VAL A 79 -0.91 -24.62 12.15
N ARG A 80 0.09 -23.80 12.48
CA ARG A 80 0.99 -24.03 13.61
C ARG A 80 0.25 -24.04 14.96
N ALA A 81 -0.60 -23.04 15.17
CA ALA A 81 -1.40 -22.98 16.40
C ALA A 81 -2.28 -24.23 16.55
N ARG A 82 -2.94 -24.64 15.47
CA ARG A 82 -3.76 -25.86 15.48
C ARG A 82 -2.94 -27.12 15.80
N ALA A 83 -1.76 -27.24 15.18
CA ALA A 83 -0.88 -28.40 15.42
C ALA A 83 -0.36 -28.47 16.88
N ALA A 84 -0.18 -27.31 17.51
CA ALA A 84 0.26 -27.19 18.91
C ALA A 84 -0.89 -27.17 19.92
N GLY A 85 -2.15 -27.26 19.50
CA GLY A 85 -3.30 -27.07 20.41
C GLY A 85 -3.42 -25.64 20.97
N ALA A 86 -2.79 -24.68 20.33
CA ALA A 86 -2.71 -23.28 20.74
C ALA A 86 -3.83 -22.44 20.12
N VAL A 87 -4.02 -21.23 20.65
CA VAL A 87 -4.94 -20.24 20.10
C VAL A 87 -4.21 -19.39 19.06
N CYS A 88 -4.85 -19.14 17.91
CA CYS A 88 -4.39 -18.17 16.93
C CYS A 88 -5.30 -16.93 16.94
N VAL A 89 -4.73 -15.75 17.16
CA VAL A 89 -5.43 -14.46 17.13
C VAL A 89 -4.96 -13.68 15.91
N LEU A 90 -5.90 -13.37 15.01
CA LEU A 90 -5.67 -12.53 13.84
C LEU A 90 -6.28 -11.16 14.11
N GLY A 91 -5.44 -10.13 14.21
CA GLY A 91 -5.85 -8.75 14.48
C GLY A 91 -5.81 -7.91 13.20
N SER A 92 -6.85 -7.11 12.95
CA SER A 92 -6.87 -6.13 11.86
C SER A 92 -8.04 -5.15 12.00
N ALA A 93 -7.82 -3.91 11.61
CA ALA A 93 -8.91 -2.94 11.39
C ALA A 93 -9.64 -3.20 10.05
N THR A 94 -8.92 -3.79 9.08
CA THR A 94 -9.40 -4.10 7.72
C THR A 94 -9.10 -5.55 7.36
N PRO A 95 -9.82 -6.52 7.97
CA PRO A 95 -9.53 -7.94 7.78
C PRO A 95 -9.49 -8.36 6.31
N SER A 96 -8.59 -9.29 5.99
CA SER A 96 -8.52 -9.88 4.66
C SER A 96 -9.83 -10.58 4.28
N LEU A 97 -10.10 -10.70 2.98
CA LEU A 97 -11.32 -11.35 2.48
C LEU A 97 -11.38 -12.82 2.94
N GLU A 98 -10.24 -13.50 2.99
CA GLU A 98 -10.12 -14.89 3.43
C GLU A 98 -10.47 -15.05 4.91
N SER A 99 -9.91 -14.19 5.78
CA SER A 99 -10.21 -14.22 7.22
C SER A 99 -11.67 -13.89 7.47
N ARG A 100 -12.22 -12.89 6.78
CA ARG A 100 -13.64 -12.53 6.89
C ARG A 100 -14.56 -13.64 6.38
N HIS A 101 -14.21 -14.30 5.29
CA HIS A 101 -14.96 -15.45 4.77
C HIS A 101 -14.95 -16.61 5.79
N ASN A 102 -13.76 -16.97 6.30
CA ASN A 102 -13.63 -18.02 7.29
C ASN A 102 -14.42 -17.74 8.59
N ALA A 103 -14.51 -16.48 8.99
CA ALA A 103 -15.33 -16.07 10.11
C ALA A 103 -16.84 -16.23 9.82
N ARG A 104 -17.29 -15.87 8.60
CA ARG A 104 -18.69 -16.07 8.16
C ARG A 104 -19.08 -17.55 8.09
N GLU A 105 -18.16 -18.40 7.64
CA GLU A 105 -18.34 -19.85 7.58
C GLU A 105 -18.23 -20.54 8.95
N GLY A 106 -18.02 -19.77 10.03
CA GLY A 106 -17.90 -20.31 11.38
C GLY A 106 -16.60 -21.05 11.68
N LYS A 107 -15.61 -21.00 10.78
CA LYS A 107 -14.28 -21.59 11.00
C LYS A 107 -13.45 -20.77 11.98
N PHE A 108 -13.65 -19.45 11.99
CA PHE A 108 -13.02 -18.52 12.92
C PHE A 108 -14.09 -17.85 13.79
N ARG A 109 -13.76 -17.62 15.05
CA ARG A 109 -14.60 -16.78 15.92
C ARG A 109 -14.32 -15.32 15.61
N HIS A 110 -15.34 -14.57 15.21
CA HIS A 110 -15.22 -13.13 14.97
C HIS A 110 -15.44 -12.36 16.28
N LEU A 111 -14.45 -11.55 16.63
CA LEU A 111 -14.49 -10.63 17.78
C LEU A 111 -14.39 -9.20 17.24
N VAL A 112 -15.20 -8.29 17.76
CA VAL A 112 -15.23 -6.88 17.33
C VAL A 112 -14.84 -6.01 18.50
N LEU A 113 -13.92 -5.08 18.26
CA LEU A 113 -13.56 -3.97 19.16
C LEU A 113 -14.24 -2.71 18.63
N PRO A 114 -15.45 -2.35 19.11
CA PRO A 114 -16.25 -1.30 18.49
C PRO A 114 -15.73 0.12 18.79
N GLU A 115 -14.98 0.28 19.87
CA GLU A 115 -14.50 1.57 20.35
C GLU A 115 -12.99 1.74 20.08
N ARG A 116 -12.60 2.95 19.71
CA ARG A 116 -11.20 3.30 19.60
C ARG A 116 -10.59 3.55 20.99
N VAL A 117 -9.36 3.10 21.17
CA VAL A 117 -8.60 3.39 22.38
C VAL A 117 -8.48 4.92 22.57
N GLY A 118 -8.84 5.43 23.75
CA GLY A 118 -8.79 6.85 24.04
C GLY A 118 -9.96 7.69 23.54
N GLY A 119 -11.06 7.08 23.06
CA GLY A 119 -12.27 7.80 22.62
C GLY A 119 -12.09 8.67 21.36
N ALA A 120 -11.03 8.42 20.58
CA ALA A 120 -10.76 9.20 19.37
C ALA A 120 -11.87 9.02 18.32
N THR A 121 -12.39 10.12 17.81
CA THR A 121 -13.35 10.15 16.70
C THR A 121 -12.67 9.88 15.36
N LEU A 122 -13.43 9.37 14.39
CA LEU A 122 -12.98 9.31 13.01
C LEU A 122 -12.85 10.72 12.43
N PRO A 123 -11.84 10.98 11.58
CA PRO A 123 -11.78 12.23 10.84
C PRO A 123 -12.99 12.35 9.89
N GLU A 124 -13.37 13.56 9.59
CA GLU A 124 -14.30 13.83 8.52
C GLU A 124 -13.65 13.47 7.18
N VAL A 125 -14.38 12.73 6.34
CA VAL A 125 -13.89 12.26 5.04
C VAL A 125 -14.78 12.81 3.94
N ALA A 126 -14.19 13.62 3.05
CA ALA A 126 -14.83 14.08 1.82
C ALA A 126 -14.28 13.33 0.62
N VAL A 127 -15.16 12.88 -0.27
CA VAL A 127 -14.79 12.23 -1.53
C VAL A 127 -15.05 13.21 -2.66
N VAL A 128 -13.99 13.55 -3.42
CA VAL A 128 -14.06 14.45 -4.56
C VAL A 128 -13.98 13.65 -5.87
N ASP A 129 -15.01 13.79 -6.73
CA ASP A 129 -15.00 13.16 -8.07
C ASP A 129 -14.28 14.06 -9.07
N LEU A 130 -13.05 13.69 -9.42
CA LEU A 130 -12.22 14.43 -10.38
C LEU A 130 -12.69 14.32 -11.84
N ARG A 131 -13.72 13.53 -12.13
CA ARG A 131 -14.30 13.36 -13.49
C ARG A 131 -15.32 14.43 -13.81
N THR A 132 -15.93 15.04 -12.81
CA THR A 132 -16.96 16.07 -13.00
C THR A 132 -16.29 17.40 -13.37
N PRO A 133 -16.56 17.99 -14.55
CA PRO A 133 -16.14 19.35 -14.83
C PRO A 133 -16.95 20.26 -13.89
N GLU A 134 -16.27 21.04 -13.05
CA GLU A 134 -16.94 22.03 -12.22
C GLU A 134 -17.76 23.01 -13.07
N GLN A 135 -19.01 23.18 -12.71
CA GLN A 135 -19.86 24.23 -13.21
C GLN A 135 -19.31 25.57 -12.70
N GLY A 136 -18.63 26.29 -13.58
CA GLY A 136 -18.46 27.72 -13.47
C GLY A 136 -17.34 28.23 -12.56
N GLY A 137 -16.12 28.14 -13.00
CA GLY A 137 -15.02 28.92 -12.47
C GLY A 137 -13.87 29.00 -13.48
N ALA A 138 -13.58 30.19 -13.96
CA ALA A 138 -12.41 30.44 -14.81
C ALA A 138 -11.12 30.02 -14.10
N PRO A 139 -10.08 29.55 -14.81
CA PRO A 139 -8.84 29.14 -14.19
C PRO A 139 -8.15 30.36 -13.58
N ALA A 140 -8.06 30.41 -12.27
CA ALA A 140 -7.14 31.30 -11.61
C ALA A 140 -5.71 30.82 -11.90
N GLY A 141 -5.01 31.63 -12.61
CA GLY A 141 -3.60 31.72 -12.90
C GLY A 141 -2.67 30.55 -12.76
N GLY A 142 -1.99 30.22 -13.86
CA GLY A 142 -0.68 29.62 -13.80
C GLY A 142 -0.54 28.23 -14.40
N ALA A 143 0.24 28.19 -15.48
CA ALA A 143 0.84 27.07 -16.19
C ALA A 143 -0.08 26.28 -17.12
N SER A 144 0.07 26.62 -18.37
CA SER A 144 -0.30 25.96 -19.61
C SER A 144 -0.21 24.44 -19.55
N GLY A 145 -1.30 23.79 -19.26
CA GLY A 145 -1.51 22.39 -19.51
C GLY A 145 -2.89 22.23 -20.10
N GLY A 146 -2.96 21.99 -21.42
CA GLY A 146 -4.22 21.76 -22.12
C GLY A 146 -5.06 20.71 -21.40
N ARG A 147 -6.36 20.75 -21.53
CA ARG A 147 -7.47 19.87 -21.06
C ARG A 147 -7.11 18.56 -20.31
N GLY A 148 -5.96 18.53 -19.60
CA GLY A 148 -5.50 17.46 -18.71
C GLY A 148 -6.01 17.74 -17.31
N GLY A 149 -6.68 16.77 -16.70
CA GLY A 149 -7.23 16.88 -15.36
C GLY A 149 -6.20 17.45 -14.37
N ARG A 150 -6.69 18.31 -13.49
CA ARG A 150 -5.89 18.94 -12.42
C ARG A 150 -5.26 17.85 -11.56
N VAL A 151 -4.02 18.05 -11.14
CA VAL A 151 -3.31 17.15 -10.20
C VAL A 151 -3.93 17.25 -8.81
N LEU A 152 -4.27 18.47 -8.41
CA LEU A 152 -4.95 18.78 -7.16
C LEU A 152 -6.33 19.35 -7.50
N SER A 153 -7.37 18.91 -6.80
CA SER A 153 -8.71 19.52 -6.94
C SER A 153 -8.77 20.85 -6.23
N PRO A 154 -9.67 21.78 -6.62
CA PRO A 154 -9.86 23.06 -5.93
C PRO A 154 -10.17 22.88 -4.45
N GLU A 155 -11.03 21.90 -4.11
CA GLU A 155 -11.40 21.61 -2.72
C GLU A 155 -10.19 21.13 -1.91
N LEU A 156 -9.27 20.37 -2.55
CA LEU A 156 -8.04 19.96 -1.89
C LEU A 156 -7.11 21.16 -1.68
N VAL A 157 -6.99 22.05 -2.68
CA VAL A 157 -6.16 23.27 -2.56
C VAL A 157 -6.70 24.16 -1.44
N GLU A 158 -8.00 24.44 -1.40
CA GLU A 158 -8.63 25.24 -0.35
C GLU A 158 -8.43 24.61 1.03
N ALA A 159 -8.61 23.29 1.14
CA ALA A 159 -8.41 22.58 2.41
C ALA A 159 -6.96 22.64 2.90
N VAL A 160 -5.99 22.57 1.98
CA VAL A 160 -4.54 22.68 2.32
C VAL A 160 -4.21 24.11 2.75
N ASP A 161 -4.64 25.12 1.99
CA ASP A 161 -4.40 26.52 2.33
C ASP A 161 -4.92 26.86 3.72
N LEU A 162 -6.18 26.48 4.01
CA LEU A 162 -6.79 26.69 5.32
C LEU A 162 -5.98 26.07 6.48
N ARG A 163 -5.35 24.91 6.26
CA ARG A 163 -4.54 24.24 7.28
C ARG A 163 -3.18 24.93 7.45
N LEU A 164 -2.55 25.31 6.35
CA LEU A 164 -1.28 26.02 6.38
C LEU A 164 -1.41 27.41 7.05
N GLU A 165 -2.50 28.15 6.76
CA GLU A 165 -2.80 29.44 7.43
C GLU A 165 -2.96 29.29 8.96
N ARG A 166 -3.39 28.12 9.44
CA ARG A 166 -3.50 27.79 10.87
C ARG A 166 -2.20 27.28 11.48
N GLY A 167 -1.13 27.16 10.69
CA GLY A 167 0.13 26.57 11.12
C GLY A 167 0.05 25.04 11.32
N GLU A 168 -0.96 24.39 10.75
CA GLU A 168 -1.14 22.96 10.81
C GLU A 168 -0.32 22.24 9.71
N GLN A 169 -0.12 20.94 9.85
CA GLN A 169 0.61 20.11 8.90
C GLN A 169 -0.35 19.33 7.99
N VAL A 170 0.06 19.07 6.77
CA VAL A 170 -0.71 18.33 5.77
C VAL A 170 0.09 17.14 5.29
N ILE A 171 -0.56 15.97 5.14
CA ILE A 171 0.03 14.78 4.53
C ILE A 171 -0.72 14.48 3.24
N LEU A 172 -0.01 14.51 2.10
CA LEU A 172 -0.52 14.08 0.81
C LEU A 172 -0.11 12.62 0.56
N LEU A 173 -1.08 11.71 0.51
CA LEU A 173 -0.85 10.29 0.25
C LEU A 173 -1.10 9.98 -1.24
N LEU A 174 -0.07 9.57 -1.95
CA LEU A 174 -0.16 9.08 -3.31
C LEU A 174 0.29 7.62 -3.38
N ASN A 175 -0.65 6.70 -3.61
CA ASN A 175 -0.37 5.26 -3.68
C ASN A 175 0.15 4.80 -5.05
N ARG A 176 0.83 5.64 -5.81
CA ARG A 176 1.41 5.29 -7.10
C ARG A 176 2.90 5.60 -7.11
N ARG A 177 3.74 4.56 -7.08
CA ARG A 177 5.19 4.70 -7.25
C ARG A 177 5.53 4.85 -8.72
N GLY A 178 6.35 5.85 -9.05
CA GLY A 178 6.97 6.07 -10.36
C GLY A 178 6.06 6.73 -11.40
N TYR A 179 6.68 7.21 -12.47
CA TYR A 179 6.00 7.67 -13.68
C TYR A 179 5.34 6.47 -14.38
N SER A 180 4.16 6.09 -13.95
CA SER A 180 3.33 5.18 -14.75
C SER A 180 2.50 6.02 -15.70
N SER A 181 3.15 6.64 -16.67
CA SER A 181 2.47 7.31 -17.77
C SER A 181 2.01 6.27 -18.76
N PHE A 182 0.73 6.03 -18.83
CA PHE A 182 0.15 5.31 -19.96
C PHE A 182 -0.31 6.32 -21.03
N VAL A 183 -0.36 5.86 -22.26
CA VAL A 183 -0.87 6.65 -23.37
C VAL A 183 -2.36 6.36 -23.52
N GLN A 184 -3.20 7.38 -23.40
CA GLN A 184 -4.65 7.27 -23.57
C GLN A 184 -5.15 8.26 -24.59
N CYS A 185 -5.98 7.79 -25.50
CA CYS A 185 -6.71 8.67 -26.42
C CYS A 185 -7.82 9.42 -25.69
N ARG A 186 -7.89 10.73 -25.84
CA ARG A 186 -8.93 11.55 -25.20
C ARG A 186 -10.27 11.49 -25.92
N GLU A 187 -10.26 11.16 -27.22
CA GLU A 187 -11.48 11.06 -28.01
C GLU A 187 -12.24 9.76 -27.75
N CYS A 188 -11.55 8.60 -27.78
CA CYS A 188 -12.23 7.31 -27.66
C CYS A 188 -11.92 6.55 -26.37
N GLY A 189 -11.06 7.10 -25.48
CA GLY A 189 -10.70 6.48 -24.21
C GLY A 189 -9.74 5.29 -24.32
N GLU A 190 -9.29 4.92 -25.54
CA GLU A 190 -8.37 3.79 -25.75
C GLU A 190 -7.06 4.00 -24.99
N VAL A 191 -6.59 2.96 -24.32
CA VAL A 191 -5.31 2.92 -23.63
C VAL A 191 -4.38 2.00 -24.40
N GLU A 192 -3.18 2.49 -24.71
CA GLU A 192 -2.18 1.70 -25.44
C GLU A 192 -1.74 0.50 -24.61
N GLN A 193 -1.93 -0.69 -25.17
CA GLN A 193 -1.63 -1.96 -24.51
C GLN A 193 -0.50 -2.73 -25.18
N CYS A 194 0.20 -3.52 -24.40
CA CYS A 194 1.21 -4.42 -24.93
C CYS A 194 0.57 -5.54 -25.77
N ARG A 195 1.02 -5.67 -27.01
CA ARG A 195 0.53 -6.72 -27.92
C ARG A 195 0.81 -8.16 -27.43
N ASN A 196 1.79 -8.33 -26.53
CA ASN A 196 2.19 -9.66 -26.02
C ASN A 196 1.52 -10.01 -24.67
N CYS A 197 1.14 -8.99 -23.86
CA CYS A 197 0.73 -9.18 -22.47
C CYS A 197 -0.64 -8.59 -22.17
N SER A 198 -1.23 -7.82 -23.08
CA SER A 198 -2.51 -7.11 -22.91
C SER A 198 -2.57 -6.22 -21.65
N ILE A 199 -1.42 -5.73 -21.18
CA ILE A 199 -1.31 -4.75 -20.10
C ILE A 199 -0.96 -3.38 -20.66
N SER A 200 -1.33 -2.31 -19.98
CA SER A 200 -1.00 -0.94 -20.43
C SER A 200 0.51 -0.74 -20.52
N LEU A 201 0.95 -0.08 -21.60
CA LEU A 201 2.34 0.29 -21.83
C LEU A 201 2.67 1.55 -21.04
N THR A 202 3.88 1.58 -20.46
CA THR A 202 4.41 2.74 -19.73
C THR A 202 5.16 3.65 -20.68
N TYR A 203 4.80 4.93 -20.70
CA TYR A 203 5.52 5.94 -21.49
C TYR A 203 6.72 6.49 -20.71
N HIS A 204 7.87 6.47 -21.35
CA HIS A 204 9.12 7.06 -20.84
C HIS A 204 9.42 8.38 -21.57
N ARG A 205 9.26 9.50 -20.86
CA ARG A 205 9.40 10.84 -21.43
C ARG A 205 10.82 11.12 -21.94
N THR A 206 11.85 10.63 -21.26
CA THR A 206 13.26 10.84 -21.63
C THR A 206 13.62 10.18 -22.95
N THR A 207 13.05 9.01 -23.23
CA THR A 207 13.30 8.23 -24.45
C THR A 207 12.20 8.36 -25.49
N GLN A 208 11.06 8.97 -25.13
CA GLN A 208 9.84 9.06 -25.94
C GLN A 208 9.35 7.70 -26.46
N ARG A 209 9.53 6.67 -25.65
CA ARG A 209 9.14 5.28 -25.95
C ARG A 209 8.11 4.78 -24.98
N ILE A 210 7.34 3.80 -25.43
CA ILE A 210 6.41 3.02 -24.63
C ILE A 210 7.02 1.65 -24.35
N VAL A 211 6.98 1.20 -23.07
CA VAL A 211 7.64 0.00 -22.60
C VAL A 211 6.66 -0.86 -21.81
N CYS A 212 6.69 -2.15 -22.05
CA CYS A 212 6.03 -3.14 -21.23
C CYS A 212 6.96 -3.61 -20.11
N HIS A 213 6.66 -3.30 -18.86
CA HIS A 213 7.47 -3.74 -17.74
C HIS A 213 7.36 -5.25 -17.42
N HIS A 214 6.44 -5.96 -18.08
CA HIS A 214 6.29 -7.40 -17.92
C HIS A 214 7.17 -8.20 -18.91
N CYS A 215 7.05 -7.93 -20.23
CA CYS A 215 7.78 -8.67 -21.26
C CYS A 215 8.93 -7.88 -21.89
N ARG A 216 9.14 -6.63 -21.46
CA ARG A 216 10.15 -5.71 -22.01
C ARG A 216 9.93 -5.32 -23.48
N PHE A 217 8.72 -5.55 -24.01
CA PHE A 217 8.36 -5.02 -25.33
C PHE A 217 8.51 -3.50 -25.30
N GLU A 218 9.12 -2.94 -26.34
CA GLU A 218 9.40 -1.53 -26.48
C GLU A 218 9.06 -1.05 -27.89
N ALA A 219 8.42 0.14 -27.98
CA ALA A 219 8.08 0.78 -29.23
C ALA A 219 8.17 2.32 -29.10
N PRO A 220 8.30 3.07 -30.21
CA PRO A 220 8.10 4.51 -30.19
C PRO A 220 6.70 4.85 -29.70
N ALA A 221 6.56 5.99 -29.00
CA ALA A 221 5.25 6.46 -28.60
C ALA A 221 4.41 6.80 -29.83
N PRO A 222 3.13 6.40 -29.90
CA PRO A 222 2.28 6.68 -31.03
C PRO A 222 2.00 8.17 -31.12
N SER A 223 1.94 8.70 -32.34
CA SER A 223 1.51 10.07 -32.63
C SER A 223 0.00 10.18 -32.85
N ARG A 224 -0.66 9.06 -33.12
CA ARG A 224 -2.11 8.96 -33.33
C ARG A 224 -2.68 7.72 -32.64
N CYS A 225 -3.93 7.81 -32.24
CA CYS A 225 -4.65 6.69 -31.64
C CYS A 225 -4.76 5.52 -32.65
N PRO A 226 -4.33 4.31 -32.28
CA PRO A 226 -4.43 3.14 -33.18
C PRO A 226 -5.89 2.72 -33.44
N ARG A 227 -6.82 3.11 -32.57
CA ARG A 227 -8.23 2.74 -32.68
C ARG A 227 -9.06 3.72 -33.50
N CYS A 228 -8.97 5.02 -33.22
CA CYS A 228 -9.83 6.02 -33.87
C CYS A 228 -9.07 7.00 -34.79
N GLY A 229 -7.74 6.93 -34.87
CA GLY A 229 -6.90 7.80 -35.69
C GLY A 229 -6.70 9.22 -35.17
N ALA A 230 -7.32 9.60 -34.04
CA ALA A 230 -7.18 10.92 -33.44
C ALA A 230 -5.75 11.18 -32.99
N ASP A 231 -5.33 12.43 -33.05
CA ASP A 231 -4.00 12.91 -32.61
C ASP A 231 -3.99 13.44 -31.18
N ASP A 232 -5.17 13.55 -30.53
CA ASP A 232 -5.28 13.97 -29.13
C ASP A 232 -4.98 12.80 -28.17
N LEU A 233 -3.68 12.51 -28.01
CA LEU A 233 -3.18 11.51 -27.08
C LEU A 233 -2.71 12.15 -25.79
N SER A 234 -3.16 11.61 -24.67
CA SER A 234 -2.75 12.00 -23.33
C SER A 234 -1.68 11.05 -22.80
N PHE A 235 -0.51 11.57 -22.52
CA PHE A 235 0.57 10.87 -21.84
C PHE A 235 0.38 11.06 -20.33
N ARG A 236 -0.51 10.28 -19.72
CA ARG A 236 -0.91 10.45 -18.32
C ARG A 236 -0.15 9.53 -17.39
N GLY A 237 0.28 10.09 -16.29
CA GLY A 237 0.79 9.42 -15.11
C GLY A 237 1.04 10.46 -14.04
N LEU A 238 0.29 10.37 -12.93
CA LEU A 238 0.61 11.11 -11.72
C LEU A 238 1.72 10.33 -11.00
N GLY A 239 2.97 10.76 -11.19
CA GLY A 239 4.09 10.31 -10.37
C GLY A 239 4.26 11.21 -9.16
N THR A 240 4.92 10.70 -8.12
CA THR A 240 5.27 11.48 -6.91
C THR A 240 6.01 12.77 -7.25
N GLU A 241 6.94 12.75 -8.19
CA GLU A 241 7.68 13.93 -8.67
C GLU A 241 6.77 15.02 -9.27
N GLN A 242 5.71 14.62 -9.98
CA GLN A 242 4.76 15.58 -10.53
C GLN A 242 3.90 16.21 -9.44
N VAL A 243 3.45 15.40 -8.47
CA VAL A 243 2.69 15.90 -7.31
C VAL A 243 3.55 16.83 -6.49
N GLU A 244 4.80 16.46 -6.20
CA GLU A 244 5.77 17.30 -5.48
C GLU A 244 5.96 18.66 -6.17
N ARG A 245 6.24 18.66 -7.48
CA ARG A 245 6.40 19.89 -8.26
C ARG A 245 5.15 20.77 -8.22
N VAL A 246 3.97 20.19 -8.51
CA VAL A 246 2.71 20.94 -8.51
C VAL A 246 2.38 21.45 -7.11
N THR A 247 2.67 20.70 -6.06
CA THR A 247 2.48 21.15 -4.68
C THR A 247 3.40 22.31 -4.35
N ALA A 248 4.68 22.24 -4.71
CA ALA A 248 5.63 23.33 -4.49
C ALA A 248 5.27 24.61 -5.30
N GLU A 249 4.71 24.44 -6.50
CA GLU A 249 4.23 25.58 -7.33
C GLU A 249 2.93 26.19 -6.77
N THR A 250 2.07 25.36 -6.15
CA THR A 250 0.76 25.81 -5.65
C THR A 250 0.86 26.42 -4.25
N PHE A 251 1.73 25.89 -3.41
CA PHE A 251 1.95 26.31 -2.01
C PHE A 251 3.40 26.72 -1.80
N PRO A 252 3.83 27.88 -2.33
CA PRO A 252 5.18 28.39 -2.10
C PRO A 252 5.30 28.79 -0.62
N GLY A 253 6.06 28.02 0.16
CA GLY A 253 6.35 28.25 1.58
C GLY A 253 7.65 28.95 1.81
#